data_35d7954980c9d1a9397c602f64c1175d
#
_entry.id   35d7954980c9d1a9397c602f64c1175d
#
_cell.length_a   1.000
_cell.length_b   1.000
_cell.length_c   1.000
_cell.angle_alpha   90.00
_cell.angle_beta   90.00
_cell.angle_gamma   90.00
#
_symmetry.space_group_name_H-M   'P 1'
#
loop_
_entity.id
_entity.type
_entity.pdbx_description
1 polymer ?
#
loop_
_entity_poly.entity_id
_entity_poly.type
_entity_poly.pdbx_seq_one_letter_code
_entity_poly.pdbx_strand_id
1 'polypeptide(L)'
;VHPPSALDRVWQLPLPLDGADFDSCCDLPVELLAVLQRRGLTEINQVEALLKPATAPPALKHFPHLAIALERLEISCRRGELLAICGDYDADGMTSTALLVGVLQRLGAKPIAAIPSRQEDGYGLNSAMVERLAANGCRLLVTVDNGISAREALDRAQALGVEVIVTDHHSIPAEMPPLLALLHPATTPDGSPYRGLAGVGLAYVLARALAQKLKRADALQAALDLFCIGTIADMAPLVGVNRLWLMEGLSNLHRSQLPGLRALAQLAGLEDRSIDSQAVGFLLAPRLNAVGRLADPALAVELLTTSDQNRALELADQCEALNRQRRDLCDGIEAEAQALVEADGPQRPPFLLLAQNHWHHGVIGIVAARLVERWGLPVAILAAEGNGKMRASVRAPQGFAVDQALHACGHLLERYGGHPAAGGFTVRADQVAALHEQLSALAAQWLQGRSSALVVAPEALLPLGRIDADFLHQMQRLEPFGVGNPTPLFWARHCQVKRSKLLRGGHLSLELAAGSGSITAIAWRWNGPEPSTRLLDLAFRLRQSYWQGQLRLQLELEALRPSETEAIVLMRGKREYQCEKQGSNLLIRNPEGEELRVAWLDQDRAANGQTLHPHTLALVQQAAQALGLVA
;
A
#
# COMPACT_ATOMS: atom_id res chain seq x y z
N VAL A 1 -3.73 0.84 -28.33
CA VAL A 1 -4.58 1.39 -27.27
C VAL A 1 -3.78 2.52 -26.65
N HIS A 2 -4.25 3.78 -26.77
CA HIS A 2 -3.62 4.90 -26.09
C HIS A 2 -3.63 4.63 -24.57
N PRO A 3 -2.62 5.10 -23.80
CA PRO A 3 -2.73 5.03 -22.34
C PRO A 3 -4.05 5.71 -21.94
N PRO A 4 -4.84 5.08 -21.06
CA PRO A 4 -6.05 5.73 -20.59
C PRO A 4 -5.64 7.06 -19.95
N SER A 5 -6.11 8.16 -20.55
CA SER A 5 -6.01 9.45 -19.88
C SER A 5 -6.87 9.40 -18.63
N ALA A 6 -6.63 10.26 -17.64
CA ALA A 6 -7.53 10.36 -16.49
C ALA A 6 -8.97 10.76 -16.92
N LEU A 7 -9.16 11.15 -18.20
CA LEU A 7 -10.46 11.38 -18.84
C LEU A 7 -11.13 10.06 -19.28
N ASP A 8 -10.37 9.00 -19.54
CA ASP A 8 -10.90 7.73 -20.10
C ASP A 8 -11.23 6.70 -19.00
N ARG A 9 -11.32 7.12 -17.74
CA ARG A 9 -11.73 6.24 -16.64
C ARG A 9 -13.23 6.01 -16.67
N VAL A 10 -13.65 4.76 -16.48
CA VAL A 10 -15.06 4.43 -16.27
C VAL A 10 -15.46 4.80 -14.85
N TRP A 11 -16.46 5.66 -14.72
CA TRP A 11 -16.99 6.09 -13.42
C TRP A 11 -18.06 5.12 -12.95
N GLN A 12 -17.78 4.45 -11.83
CA GLN A 12 -18.75 3.64 -11.11
C GLN A 12 -19.27 4.44 -9.91
N LEU A 13 -20.32 5.21 -10.14
CA LEU A 13 -20.92 5.99 -9.06
C LEU A 13 -21.62 5.08 -8.04
N PRO A 14 -21.58 5.43 -6.74
CA PRO A 14 -22.20 4.64 -5.71
C PRO A 14 -23.74 4.63 -5.86
N LEU A 15 -24.35 3.50 -5.52
CA LEU A 15 -25.82 3.42 -5.39
C LEU A 15 -26.30 4.32 -4.25
N PRO A 16 -27.54 4.84 -4.32
CA PRO A 16 -28.18 5.45 -3.15
C PRO A 16 -28.11 4.49 -1.95
N LEU A 17 -27.89 5.02 -0.77
CA LEU A 17 -27.94 4.23 0.44
C LEU A 17 -29.40 4.11 0.87
N ASP A 18 -29.88 2.89 1.09
CA ASP A 18 -31.13 2.66 1.78
C ASP A 18 -30.95 3.19 3.21
N GLY A 19 -31.89 4.03 3.66
CA GLY A 19 -31.77 4.79 4.90
C GLY A 19 -31.35 3.91 6.09
N ALA A 20 -30.11 4.03 6.49
CA ALA A 20 -29.67 3.49 7.76
C ALA A 20 -29.83 4.59 8.80
N ASP A 21 -30.45 4.24 9.92
CA ASP A 21 -30.69 5.13 11.07
C ASP A 21 -29.40 5.54 11.81
N PHE A 22 -28.41 6.08 11.06
CA PHE A 22 -27.24 6.72 11.69
C PHE A 22 -27.55 8.13 12.21
N ASP A 23 -28.77 8.66 11.89
CA ASP A 23 -29.10 10.08 12.01
C ASP A 23 -29.06 10.66 13.43
N SER A 24 -28.83 9.89 14.48
CA SER A 24 -28.90 10.43 15.85
C SER A 24 -27.73 10.17 16.77
N CYS A 25 -26.71 9.41 16.36
CA CYS A 25 -25.73 8.87 17.33
C CYS A 25 -24.24 9.13 17.02
N CYS A 26 -23.86 9.65 15.85
CA CYS A 26 -22.47 9.99 15.53
C CYS A 26 -22.33 11.45 15.09
N ASP A 27 -21.41 12.19 15.69
CA ASP A 27 -21.02 13.56 15.30
C ASP A 27 -20.26 13.62 13.94
N LEU A 28 -20.37 12.60 13.10
CA LEU A 28 -19.71 12.57 11.80
C LEU A 28 -20.62 13.16 10.71
N PRO A 29 -20.04 13.94 9.75
CA PRO A 29 -20.75 14.38 8.57
C PRO A 29 -21.38 13.21 7.79
N VAL A 30 -22.55 13.47 7.17
CA VAL A 30 -23.29 12.43 6.44
C VAL A 30 -22.47 11.82 5.30
N GLU A 31 -21.59 12.61 4.68
CA GLU A 31 -20.69 12.15 3.63
C GLU A 31 -19.68 11.10 4.14
N LEU A 32 -19.18 11.26 5.39
CA LEU A 32 -18.30 10.28 6.03
C LEU A 32 -19.06 9.05 6.49
N LEU A 33 -20.27 9.21 7.01
CA LEU A 33 -21.15 8.08 7.35
C LEU A 33 -21.46 7.25 6.09
N ALA A 34 -21.74 7.91 4.95
CA ALA A 34 -21.94 7.23 3.69
C ALA A 34 -20.72 6.42 3.23
N VAL A 35 -19.52 6.95 3.43
CA VAL A 35 -18.27 6.21 3.17
C VAL A 35 -18.18 4.96 4.04
N LEU A 36 -18.38 5.11 5.35
CA LEU A 36 -18.28 3.99 6.31
C LEU A 36 -19.30 2.90 6.01
N GLN A 37 -20.54 3.28 5.70
CA GLN A 37 -21.61 2.37 5.37
C GLN A 37 -21.31 1.56 4.10
N ARG A 38 -20.74 2.19 3.06
CA ARG A 38 -20.29 1.51 1.84
C ARG A 38 -19.10 0.57 2.07
N ARG A 39 -18.36 0.81 3.13
CA ARG A 39 -17.29 -0.10 3.59
C ARG A 39 -17.80 -1.23 4.48
N GLY A 40 -19.12 -1.37 4.65
CA GLY A 40 -19.75 -2.43 5.42
C GLY A 40 -19.91 -2.14 6.90
N LEU A 41 -19.62 -0.91 7.36
CA LEU A 41 -19.87 -0.48 8.74
C LEU A 41 -21.31 0.05 8.81
N THR A 42 -22.26 -0.84 9.04
CA THR A 42 -23.70 -0.53 9.01
C THR A 42 -24.31 -0.32 10.40
N GLU A 43 -23.55 -0.64 11.47
CA GLU A 43 -23.98 -0.50 12.84
C GLU A 43 -23.14 0.53 13.58
N ILE A 44 -23.76 1.27 14.49
CA ILE A 44 -23.11 2.33 15.25
C ILE A 44 -21.93 1.84 16.10
N ASN A 45 -22.08 0.66 16.71
CA ASN A 45 -21.02 0.05 17.51
C ASN A 45 -19.76 -0.25 16.69
N GLN A 46 -19.91 -0.54 15.37
CA GLN A 46 -18.79 -0.74 14.46
C GLN A 46 -18.07 0.58 14.18
N VAL A 47 -18.82 1.67 14.00
CA VAL A 47 -18.26 3.01 13.83
C VAL A 47 -17.57 3.48 15.09
N GLU A 48 -18.18 3.29 16.26
CA GLU A 48 -17.55 3.61 17.55
C GLU A 48 -16.27 2.81 17.78
N ALA A 49 -16.25 1.52 17.45
CA ALA A 49 -15.06 0.67 17.53
C ALA A 49 -13.95 1.11 16.56
N LEU A 50 -14.30 1.67 15.40
CA LEU A 50 -13.33 2.27 14.48
C LEU A 50 -12.73 3.54 15.05
N LEU A 51 -13.56 4.42 15.64
CA LEU A 51 -13.14 5.70 16.21
C LEU A 51 -12.39 5.56 17.54
N LYS A 52 -12.77 4.57 18.35
CA LYS A 52 -12.20 4.28 19.67
C LYS A 52 -11.97 2.78 19.81
N PRO A 53 -10.89 2.23 19.19
CA PRO A 53 -10.63 0.80 19.28
C PRO A 53 -10.40 0.35 20.73
N ALA A 54 -10.93 -0.82 21.06
CA ALA A 54 -10.71 -1.44 22.36
C ALA A 54 -9.24 -1.81 22.56
N THR A 55 -8.84 -2.01 23.82
CA THR A 55 -7.47 -2.46 24.14
C THR A 55 -7.16 -3.81 23.49
N ALA A 56 -5.90 -4.00 23.08
CA ALA A 56 -5.47 -5.26 22.48
C ALA A 56 -5.69 -6.44 23.47
N PRO A 57 -6.31 -7.54 23.02
CA PRO A 57 -6.48 -8.71 23.87
C PRO A 57 -5.12 -9.35 24.21
N PRO A 58 -4.99 -10.18 25.25
CA PRO A 58 -3.74 -10.82 25.62
C PRO A 58 -3.16 -11.67 24.49
N ALA A 59 -1.97 -11.32 23.98
CA ALA A 59 -1.32 -12.01 22.87
C ALA A 59 -1.08 -13.51 23.11
N LEU A 60 -0.86 -13.92 24.38
CA LEU A 60 -0.70 -15.32 24.79
C LEU A 60 -1.91 -16.21 24.42
N LYS A 61 -3.10 -15.63 24.23
CA LYS A 61 -4.29 -16.37 23.80
C LYS A 61 -4.37 -16.54 22.27
N HIS A 62 -3.55 -15.81 21.54
CA HIS A 62 -3.60 -15.76 20.08
C HIS A 62 -2.41 -16.46 19.41
N PHE A 63 -1.23 -16.49 20.04
CA PHE A 63 -0.04 -17.09 19.50
C PHE A 63 0.37 -18.36 20.28
N PRO A 64 0.20 -19.55 19.70
CA PRO A 64 0.40 -20.82 20.40
C PRO A 64 1.81 -20.99 20.99
N HIS A 65 2.85 -20.50 20.28
CA HIS A 65 4.24 -20.68 20.70
C HIS A 65 4.82 -19.45 21.45
N LEU A 66 4.02 -18.41 21.72
CA LEU A 66 4.53 -17.22 22.38
C LEU A 66 5.08 -17.52 23.78
N ALA A 67 4.44 -18.42 24.55
CA ALA A 67 4.94 -18.80 25.87
C ALA A 67 6.34 -19.40 25.82
N ILE A 68 6.60 -20.30 24.87
CA ILE A 68 7.90 -20.95 24.66
C ILE A 68 8.97 -19.92 24.28
N ALA A 69 8.64 -19.02 23.36
CA ALA A 69 9.53 -17.93 22.96
C ALA A 69 9.90 -17.02 24.13
N LEU A 70 8.91 -16.66 24.96
CA LEU A 70 9.12 -15.81 26.13
C LEU A 70 9.99 -16.46 27.20
N GLU A 71 9.82 -17.77 27.48
CA GLU A 71 10.64 -18.51 28.41
C GLU A 71 12.10 -18.54 27.96
N ARG A 72 12.33 -18.81 26.69
CA ARG A 72 13.69 -18.85 26.15
C ARG A 72 14.38 -17.49 26.15
N LEU A 73 13.66 -16.43 25.77
CA LEU A 73 14.18 -15.05 25.78
C LEU A 73 14.40 -14.52 27.21
N GLU A 74 13.54 -14.87 28.17
CA GLU A 74 13.75 -14.54 29.58
C GLU A 74 15.09 -15.11 30.09
N ILE A 75 15.42 -16.36 29.73
CA ILE A 75 16.72 -16.97 30.09
C ILE A 75 17.86 -16.16 29.48
N SER A 76 17.76 -15.77 28.22
CA SER A 76 18.78 -14.97 27.53
C SER A 76 18.98 -13.61 28.22
N CYS A 77 17.90 -12.92 28.57
CA CYS A 77 17.95 -11.63 29.25
C CYS A 77 18.60 -11.76 30.65
N ARG A 78 18.20 -12.77 31.43
CA ARG A 78 18.72 -12.99 32.80
C ARG A 78 20.20 -13.38 32.80
N ARG A 79 20.68 -14.08 31.79
CA ARG A 79 22.07 -14.56 31.67
C ARG A 79 22.98 -13.60 30.90
N GLY A 80 22.43 -12.58 30.26
CA GLY A 80 23.20 -11.71 29.36
C GLY A 80 23.76 -12.48 28.16
N GLU A 81 22.96 -13.42 27.61
CA GLU A 81 23.40 -14.24 26.48
C GLU A 81 23.56 -13.42 25.21
N LEU A 82 24.56 -13.82 24.41
CA LEU A 82 24.72 -13.38 23.03
C LEU A 82 23.70 -14.12 22.16
N LEU A 83 22.88 -13.34 21.43
CA LEU A 83 21.90 -13.86 20.49
C LEU A 83 21.86 -12.98 19.23
N ALA A 84 21.40 -13.53 18.11
CA ALA A 84 21.29 -12.75 16.88
C ALA A 84 19.82 -12.49 16.50
N ILE A 85 19.54 -11.27 16.05
CA ILE A 85 18.30 -10.88 15.40
C ILE A 85 18.55 -10.88 13.91
N CYS A 86 17.95 -11.85 13.20
CA CYS A 86 18.16 -12.07 11.78
C CYS A 86 16.99 -11.43 11.00
N GLY A 87 17.18 -10.21 10.49
CA GLY A 87 16.17 -9.46 9.76
C GLY A 87 16.24 -9.64 8.26
N ASP A 88 15.36 -8.90 7.55
CA ASP A 88 15.43 -8.68 6.10
C ASP A 88 15.88 -7.26 5.78
N TYR A 89 16.18 -7.01 4.50
CA TYR A 89 16.79 -5.77 4.00
C TYR A 89 15.78 -4.67 3.65
N ASP A 90 14.50 -4.84 3.86
CA ASP A 90 13.50 -3.78 3.68
C ASP A 90 13.18 -3.04 4.99
N ALA A 91 12.30 -2.04 4.91
CA ALA A 91 12.00 -1.22 6.08
C ALA A 91 11.28 -2.01 7.19
N ASP A 92 10.48 -3.04 6.88
CA ASP A 92 9.86 -3.89 7.89
C ASP A 92 10.92 -4.72 8.62
N GLY A 93 11.76 -5.45 7.89
CA GLY A 93 12.84 -6.24 8.46
C GLY A 93 13.85 -5.40 9.26
N MET A 94 14.24 -4.22 8.73
CA MET A 94 15.19 -3.33 9.42
C MET A 94 14.59 -2.72 10.70
N THR A 95 13.33 -2.27 10.68
CA THR A 95 12.66 -1.74 11.89
C THR A 95 12.37 -2.82 12.92
N SER A 96 12.00 -4.03 12.49
CA SER A 96 11.84 -5.21 13.34
C SER A 96 13.13 -5.56 14.07
N THR A 97 14.24 -5.57 13.31
CA THR A 97 15.58 -5.83 13.86
C THR A 97 15.96 -4.78 14.89
N ALA A 98 15.86 -3.50 14.54
CA ALA A 98 16.19 -2.40 15.43
C ALA A 98 15.33 -2.40 16.72
N LEU A 99 14.04 -2.72 16.59
CA LEU A 99 13.10 -2.84 17.70
C LEU A 99 13.55 -3.92 18.68
N LEU A 100 13.78 -5.15 18.21
CA LEU A 100 14.17 -6.25 19.10
C LEU A 100 15.58 -6.08 19.66
N VAL A 101 16.53 -5.58 18.88
CA VAL A 101 17.88 -5.24 19.39
C VAL A 101 17.77 -4.23 20.54
N GLY A 102 17.06 -3.13 20.34
CA GLY A 102 16.90 -2.10 21.38
C GLY A 102 16.21 -2.60 22.64
N VAL A 103 15.14 -3.37 22.52
CA VAL A 103 14.37 -3.89 23.65
C VAL A 103 15.15 -4.96 24.40
N LEU A 104 15.73 -5.95 23.72
CA LEU A 104 16.48 -7.04 24.34
C LEU A 104 17.75 -6.56 25.04
N GLN A 105 18.42 -5.55 24.48
CA GLN A 105 19.56 -4.90 25.12
C GLN A 105 19.18 -4.25 26.44
N ARG A 106 18.06 -3.51 26.48
CA ARG A 106 17.53 -2.90 27.72
C ARG A 106 17.06 -3.95 28.73
N LEU A 107 16.63 -5.12 28.27
CA LEU A 107 16.24 -6.24 29.13
C LEU A 107 17.43 -7.08 29.61
N GLY A 108 18.67 -6.77 29.20
CA GLY A 108 19.90 -7.37 29.70
C GLY A 108 20.52 -8.45 28.82
N ALA A 109 19.94 -8.77 27.66
CA ALA A 109 20.58 -9.65 26.67
C ALA A 109 21.66 -8.89 25.87
N LYS A 110 22.46 -9.62 25.09
CA LYS A 110 23.46 -9.06 24.16
C LYS A 110 23.07 -9.38 22.70
N PRO A 111 22.05 -8.68 22.16
CA PRO A 111 21.61 -8.92 20.81
C PRO A 111 22.61 -8.33 19.79
N ILE A 112 22.84 -9.05 18.69
CA ILE A 112 23.51 -8.56 17.50
C ILE A 112 22.56 -8.58 16.32
N ALA A 113 22.60 -7.54 15.48
CA ALA A 113 21.83 -7.50 14.24
C ALA A 113 22.55 -8.31 13.16
N ALA A 114 21.81 -9.10 12.40
CA ALA A 114 22.31 -9.86 11.26
C ALA A 114 21.30 -9.74 10.11
N ILE A 115 21.62 -8.94 9.10
CA ILE A 115 20.77 -8.75 7.93
C ILE A 115 21.54 -9.19 6.69
N PRO A 116 20.92 -9.98 5.79
CA PRO A 116 21.56 -10.38 4.55
C PRO A 116 21.70 -9.21 3.59
N SER A 117 22.78 -9.19 2.82
CA SER A 117 22.91 -8.29 1.68
C SER A 117 22.08 -8.82 0.51
N ARG A 118 21.24 -7.98 -0.05
CA ARG A 118 20.43 -8.33 -1.22
C ARG A 118 21.27 -8.76 -2.44
N GLN A 119 22.49 -8.25 -2.52
CA GLN A 119 23.38 -8.50 -3.66
C GLN A 119 24.19 -9.80 -3.50
N GLU A 120 24.64 -10.09 -2.28
CA GLU A 120 25.57 -11.20 -2.00
C GLU A 120 24.87 -12.41 -1.38
N ASP A 121 24.00 -12.20 -0.38
CA ASP A 121 23.42 -13.26 0.43
C ASP A 121 22.04 -13.74 -0.04
N GLY A 122 21.32 -12.92 -0.82
CA GLY A 122 19.95 -13.18 -1.23
C GLY A 122 18.91 -12.69 -0.22
N TYR A 123 17.82 -13.43 -0.06
CA TYR A 123 16.71 -13.07 0.83
C TYR A 123 16.74 -13.88 2.12
N GLY A 124 16.63 -13.20 3.26
CA GLY A 124 16.40 -13.78 4.56
C GLY A 124 17.53 -14.64 5.10
N LEU A 125 17.21 -15.47 6.11
CA LEU A 125 18.17 -16.36 6.78
C LEU A 125 18.72 -17.40 5.82
N ASN A 126 20.06 -17.58 5.79
CA ASN A 126 20.75 -18.59 5.00
C ASN A 126 21.77 -19.39 5.83
N SER A 127 22.22 -20.52 5.30
CA SER A 127 23.11 -21.45 6.02
C SER A 127 24.45 -20.80 6.38
N ALA A 128 25.03 -19.96 5.52
CA ALA A 128 26.28 -19.27 5.78
C ALA A 128 26.18 -18.28 6.94
N MET A 129 25.05 -17.54 7.04
CA MET A 129 24.75 -16.68 8.19
C MET A 129 24.67 -17.49 9.48
N VAL A 130 23.95 -18.62 9.47
CA VAL A 130 23.81 -19.52 10.63
C VAL A 130 25.16 -20.00 11.09
N GLU A 131 26.02 -20.48 10.19
CA GLU A 131 27.37 -20.95 10.51
C GLU A 131 28.24 -19.87 11.13
N ARG A 132 28.23 -18.66 10.53
CA ARG A 132 28.98 -17.50 11.04
C ARG A 132 28.50 -17.09 12.44
N LEU A 133 27.19 -17.05 12.68
CA LEU A 133 26.63 -16.70 13.97
C LEU A 133 26.90 -17.75 15.04
N ALA A 134 26.78 -19.03 14.70
CA ALA A 134 27.12 -20.14 15.59
C ALA A 134 28.60 -20.13 15.98
N ALA A 135 29.49 -19.87 15.02
CA ALA A 135 30.94 -19.74 15.26
C ALA A 135 31.27 -18.55 16.18
N ASN A 136 30.50 -17.48 16.11
CA ASN A 136 30.61 -16.32 17.00
C ASN A 136 29.99 -16.55 18.39
N GLY A 137 29.50 -17.75 18.68
CA GLY A 137 28.97 -18.13 19.99
C GLY A 137 27.48 -17.89 20.19
N CYS A 138 26.72 -17.48 19.17
CA CYS A 138 25.28 -17.41 19.25
C CYS A 138 24.67 -18.81 19.38
N ARG A 139 23.80 -18.99 20.37
CA ARG A 139 23.02 -20.22 20.59
C ARG A 139 21.53 -20.03 20.39
N LEU A 140 21.11 -18.80 20.20
CA LEU A 140 19.73 -18.42 19.89
C LEU A 140 19.74 -17.43 18.75
N LEU A 141 18.93 -17.72 17.72
CA LEU A 141 18.60 -16.79 16.64
C LEU A 141 17.11 -16.43 16.76
N VAL A 142 16.78 -15.19 16.49
CA VAL A 142 15.40 -14.73 16.32
C VAL A 142 15.29 -14.14 14.92
N THR A 143 14.54 -14.79 14.04
CA THR A 143 14.26 -14.19 12.73
C THR A 143 13.12 -13.20 12.84
N VAL A 144 13.18 -12.13 12.09
CA VAL A 144 12.15 -11.11 11.99
C VAL A 144 11.88 -10.80 10.54
N ASP A 145 10.62 -10.88 10.12
CA ASP A 145 10.15 -10.65 8.76
C ASP A 145 10.74 -11.65 7.72
N ASN A 146 11.21 -12.78 8.17
CA ASN A 146 11.72 -13.85 7.32
C ASN A 146 11.89 -15.15 8.12
N GLY A 147 12.27 -16.22 7.45
CA GLY A 147 12.75 -17.44 8.08
C GLY A 147 11.82 -18.63 7.95
N ILE A 148 10.50 -18.46 7.80
CA ILE A 148 9.56 -19.59 7.74
C ILE A 148 9.83 -20.51 6.54
N SER A 149 10.33 -19.99 5.44
CA SER A 149 10.68 -20.75 4.23
C SER A 149 12.17 -21.11 4.13
N ALA A 150 12.99 -20.75 5.13
CA ALA A 150 14.45 -20.94 5.13
C ALA A 150 14.85 -22.35 5.59
N ARG A 151 14.27 -23.41 5.00
CA ARG A 151 14.43 -24.81 5.42
C ARG A 151 15.88 -25.21 5.63
N GLU A 152 16.74 -25.01 4.63
CA GLU A 152 18.16 -25.41 4.69
C GLU A 152 18.93 -24.72 5.83
N ALA A 153 18.63 -23.43 6.06
CA ALA A 153 19.25 -22.68 7.14
C ALA A 153 18.78 -23.15 8.52
N LEU A 154 17.51 -23.50 8.66
CA LEU A 154 16.93 -24.00 9.90
C LEU A 154 17.40 -25.42 10.21
N ASP A 155 17.50 -26.31 9.21
CA ASP A 155 18.12 -27.65 9.35
C ASP A 155 19.60 -27.50 9.77
N ARG A 156 20.32 -26.51 9.19
CA ARG A 156 21.69 -26.22 9.56
C ARG A 156 21.83 -25.71 11.00
N ALA A 157 20.93 -24.83 11.44
CA ALA A 157 20.87 -24.34 12.82
C ALA A 157 20.68 -25.50 13.81
N GLN A 158 19.71 -26.38 13.53
CA GLN A 158 19.46 -27.58 14.34
C GLN A 158 20.70 -28.48 14.43
N ALA A 159 21.39 -28.73 13.30
CA ALA A 159 22.61 -29.54 13.26
C ALA A 159 23.74 -28.92 14.09
N LEU A 160 23.79 -27.61 14.24
CA LEU A 160 24.77 -26.87 15.05
C LEU A 160 24.33 -26.66 16.51
N GLY A 161 23.16 -27.16 16.90
CA GLY A 161 22.60 -26.96 18.25
C GLY A 161 22.22 -25.50 18.54
N VAL A 162 21.84 -24.76 17.51
CA VAL A 162 21.36 -23.38 17.60
C VAL A 162 19.84 -23.37 17.58
N GLU A 163 19.22 -22.81 18.61
CA GLU A 163 17.77 -22.65 18.69
C GLU A 163 17.30 -21.47 17.85
N VAL A 164 16.15 -21.60 17.19
CA VAL A 164 15.61 -20.54 16.34
C VAL A 164 14.16 -20.23 16.73
N ILE A 165 13.89 -18.98 17.06
CA ILE A 165 12.54 -18.42 17.17
C ILE A 165 12.25 -17.69 15.85
N VAL A 166 11.18 -18.09 15.15
CA VAL A 166 10.78 -17.49 13.89
C VAL A 166 9.61 -16.52 14.13
N THR A 167 9.77 -15.27 13.71
CA THR A 167 8.67 -14.31 13.60
C THR A 167 8.56 -13.87 12.15
N ASP A 168 7.48 -14.31 11.47
CA ASP A 168 7.33 -14.16 10.02
C ASP A 168 5.84 -14.04 9.66
N HIS A 169 5.54 -13.37 8.57
CA HIS A 169 4.18 -13.22 8.04
C HIS A 169 4.04 -13.73 6.60
N HIS A 170 5.11 -14.19 5.99
CA HIS A 170 5.13 -14.76 4.65
C HIS A 170 4.43 -16.13 4.59
N SER A 171 4.21 -16.65 3.38
CA SER A 171 3.49 -17.91 3.19
C SER A 171 4.15 -19.08 3.93
N ILE A 172 3.37 -19.80 4.73
CA ILE A 172 3.81 -21.00 5.44
C ILE A 172 4.03 -22.13 4.42
N PRO A 173 5.21 -22.80 4.41
CA PRO A 173 5.46 -23.94 3.54
C PRO A 173 4.60 -25.14 3.94
N ALA A 174 4.35 -26.05 2.98
CA ALA A 174 3.58 -27.27 3.22
C ALA A 174 4.18 -28.16 4.32
N GLU A 175 5.51 -28.17 4.41
CA GLU A 175 6.26 -28.89 5.44
C GLU A 175 7.00 -27.90 6.34
N MET A 176 6.68 -27.90 7.63
CA MET A 176 7.30 -27.01 8.61
C MET A 176 8.77 -27.34 8.81
N PRO A 177 9.68 -26.35 8.77
CA PRO A 177 11.07 -26.55 9.11
C PRO A 177 11.26 -26.70 10.64
N PRO A 178 12.40 -27.22 11.11
CA PRO A 178 12.70 -27.30 12.53
C PRO A 178 12.89 -25.90 13.12
N LEU A 179 12.16 -25.60 14.21
CA LEU A 179 12.23 -24.34 14.94
C LEU A 179 11.80 -24.54 16.40
N LEU A 180 12.26 -23.66 17.29
CA LEU A 180 11.87 -23.69 18.71
C LEU A 180 10.46 -23.12 18.90
N ALA A 181 10.18 -22.00 18.27
CA ALA A 181 8.89 -21.31 18.36
C ALA A 181 8.59 -20.52 17.09
N LEU A 182 7.30 -20.44 16.73
CA LEU A 182 6.78 -19.66 15.60
C LEU A 182 5.78 -18.64 16.09
N LEU A 183 6.01 -17.37 15.78
CA LEU A 183 5.00 -16.32 15.84
C LEU A 183 4.64 -15.95 14.39
N HIS A 184 3.40 -16.25 14.01
CA HIS A 184 2.93 -16.02 12.64
C HIS A 184 1.43 -15.66 12.65
N PRO A 185 0.96 -14.67 11.86
CA PRO A 185 -0.44 -14.26 11.85
C PRO A 185 -1.40 -15.40 11.49
N ALA A 186 -1.03 -16.28 10.57
CA ALA A 186 -1.86 -17.41 10.15
C ALA A 186 -2.04 -18.49 11.24
N THR A 187 -1.21 -18.50 12.30
CA THR A 187 -1.36 -19.43 13.44
C THR A 187 -2.33 -18.91 14.50
N THR A 188 -2.80 -17.68 14.34
CA THR A 188 -3.78 -17.10 15.26
C THR A 188 -5.20 -17.61 14.96
N PRO A 189 -6.11 -17.65 15.95
CA PRO A 189 -7.51 -18.06 15.76
C PRO A 189 -8.20 -17.22 14.68
N ASP A 190 -9.25 -17.77 14.07
CA ASP A 190 -10.10 -17.03 13.14
C ASP A 190 -10.72 -15.81 13.82
N GLY A 191 -10.76 -14.68 13.12
CA GLY A 191 -11.23 -13.42 13.68
C GLY A 191 -10.26 -12.74 14.65
N SER A 192 -9.05 -13.27 14.83
CA SER A 192 -8.04 -12.64 15.68
C SER A 192 -7.66 -11.24 15.17
N PRO A 193 -7.62 -10.21 16.03
CA PRO A 193 -7.19 -8.87 15.64
C PRO A 193 -5.70 -8.79 15.30
N TYR A 194 -4.95 -9.87 15.51
CA TYR A 194 -3.52 -9.98 15.20
C TYR A 194 -3.23 -10.51 13.79
N ARG A 195 -4.25 -10.90 13.01
CA ARG A 195 -4.06 -11.52 11.67
C ARG A 195 -3.42 -10.61 10.62
N GLY A 196 -3.50 -9.31 10.80
CA GLY A 196 -2.92 -8.33 9.86
C GLY A 196 -1.52 -7.85 10.23
N LEU A 197 -0.81 -8.51 11.15
CA LEU A 197 0.53 -8.08 11.54
C LEU A 197 1.58 -8.35 10.46
N ALA A 198 2.44 -7.36 10.22
CA ALA A 198 3.70 -7.47 9.51
C ALA A 198 4.82 -7.99 10.43
N GLY A 199 6.04 -8.14 9.93
CA GLY A 199 7.19 -8.58 10.70
C GLY A 199 7.43 -7.73 11.95
N VAL A 200 7.41 -6.40 11.82
CA VAL A 200 7.57 -5.48 12.96
C VAL A 200 6.44 -5.59 13.98
N GLY A 201 5.24 -5.93 13.53
CA GLY A 201 4.11 -6.16 14.42
C GLY A 201 4.31 -7.38 15.30
N LEU A 202 4.85 -8.46 14.76
CA LEU A 202 5.21 -9.67 15.49
C LEU A 202 6.38 -9.43 16.45
N ALA A 203 7.40 -8.69 16.00
CA ALA A 203 8.51 -8.24 16.84
C ALA A 203 8.00 -7.39 18.02
N TYR A 204 7.04 -6.49 17.77
CA TYR A 204 6.42 -5.68 18.81
C TYR A 204 5.60 -6.50 19.82
N VAL A 205 4.84 -7.50 19.34
CA VAL A 205 4.12 -8.46 20.22
C VAL A 205 5.10 -9.17 21.14
N LEU A 206 6.19 -9.71 20.57
CA LEU A 206 7.20 -10.45 21.32
C LEU A 206 7.89 -9.55 22.36
N ALA A 207 8.32 -8.36 21.95
CA ALA A 207 8.96 -7.36 22.81
C ALA A 207 8.03 -6.94 23.96
N ARG A 208 6.78 -6.62 23.66
CA ARG A 208 5.77 -6.16 24.63
C ARG A 208 5.45 -7.25 25.65
N ALA A 209 5.24 -8.48 25.19
CA ALA A 209 4.95 -9.61 26.07
C ALA A 209 6.14 -9.95 26.98
N LEU A 210 7.38 -9.88 26.45
CA LEU A 210 8.60 -10.10 27.24
C LEU A 210 8.82 -8.99 28.28
N ALA A 211 8.66 -7.73 27.90
CA ALA A 211 8.78 -6.59 28.80
C ALA A 211 7.73 -6.66 29.95
N GLN A 212 6.51 -7.07 29.62
CA GLN A 212 5.45 -7.31 30.61
C GLN A 212 5.81 -8.45 31.55
N LYS A 213 6.30 -9.58 31.05
CA LYS A 213 6.73 -10.75 31.85
C LYS A 213 7.87 -10.38 32.80
N LEU A 214 8.82 -9.56 32.35
CA LEU A 214 9.96 -9.09 33.16
C LEU A 214 9.63 -7.83 34.00
N LYS A 215 8.42 -7.29 33.90
CA LYS A 215 7.97 -6.05 34.58
C LYS A 215 8.86 -4.84 34.27
N ARG A 216 9.31 -4.72 33.01
CA ARG A 216 10.22 -3.71 32.48
C ARG A 216 9.58 -2.96 31.31
N ALA A 217 8.46 -2.27 31.57
CA ALA A 217 7.78 -1.46 30.55
C ALA A 217 8.68 -0.36 29.96
N ASP A 218 9.66 0.13 30.72
CA ASP A 218 10.67 1.08 30.30
C ASP A 218 11.51 0.59 29.11
N ALA A 219 11.66 -0.73 28.95
CA ALA A 219 12.39 -1.31 27.83
C ALA A 219 11.70 -1.09 26.46
N LEU A 220 10.40 -0.78 26.45
CA LEU A 220 9.62 -0.53 25.23
C LEU A 220 9.78 0.91 24.69
N GLN A 221 10.60 1.75 25.32
CA GLN A 221 10.87 3.09 24.82
C GLN A 221 11.24 3.05 23.34
N ALA A 222 10.55 3.82 22.52
CA ALA A 222 10.69 3.90 21.06
C ALA A 222 10.32 2.63 20.25
N ALA A 223 9.93 1.52 20.88
CA ALA A 223 9.49 0.32 20.17
C ALA A 223 8.23 0.59 19.32
N LEU A 224 7.32 1.41 19.84
CA LEU A 224 6.10 1.81 19.15
C LEU A 224 6.37 2.70 17.94
N ASP A 225 7.41 3.55 17.99
CA ASP A 225 7.83 4.40 16.87
C ASP A 225 8.29 3.53 15.69
N LEU A 226 9.14 2.53 15.96
CA LEU A 226 9.62 1.58 14.94
C LEU A 226 8.48 0.71 14.38
N PHE A 227 7.55 0.28 15.24
CA PHE A 227 6.33 -0.41 14.82
C PHE A 227 5.54 0.41 13.80
N CYS A 228 5.35 1.72 14.05
CA CYS A 228 4.64 2.60 13.12
C CYS A 228 5.31 2.65 11.75
N ILE A 229 6.63 2.78 11.72
CA ILE A 229 7.38 2.86 10.47
C ILE A 229 7.28 1.55 9.68
N GLY A 230 7.60 0.40 10.29
CA GLY A 230 7.62 -0.88 9.59
C GLY A 230 6.22 -1.32 9.14
N THR A 231 5.20 -1.22 10.00
CA THR A 231 3.82 -1.60 9.66
C THR A 231 3.28 -0.85 8.43
N ILE A 232 3.56 0.46 8.34
CA ILE A 232 3.13 1.27 7.20
C ILE A 232 3.99 0.99 5.96
N ALA A 233 5.29 0.79 6.15
CA ALA A 233 6.23 0.50 5.07
C ALA A 233 5.93 -0.82 4.37
N ASP A 234 5.53 -1.85 5.12
CA ASP A 234 5.10 -3.16 4.60
C ASP A 234 3.71 -3.14 3.96
N MET A 235 2.99 -2.02 4.08
CA MET A 235 1.60 -1.91 3.63
C MET A 235 0.65 -2.90 4.34
N ALA A 236 0.94 -3.23 5.60
CA ALA A 236 0.08 -4.09 6.40
C ALA A 236 -1.33 -3.49 6.58
N PRO A 237 -2.38 -4.30 6.71
CA PRO A 237 -3.74 -3.80 6.92
C PRO A 237 -3.85 -2.96 8.21
N LEU A 238 -4.32 -1.72 8.08
CA LEU A 238 -4.45 -0.78 9.21
C LEU A 238 -5.76 -1.01 9.98
N VAL A 239 -5.96 -2.26 10.40
CA VAL A 239 -7.13 -2.74 11.15
C VAL A 239 -6.69 -3.51 12.40
N GLY A 240 -7.63 -3.89 13.26
CA GLY A 240 -7.33 -4.67 14.46
C GLY A 240 -6.29 -3.99 15.37
N VAL A 241 -5.29 -4.75 15.83
CA VAL A 241 -4.24 -4.21 16.70
C VAL A 241 -3.30 -3.26 15.99
N ASN A 242 -3.13 -3.39 14.66
CA ASN A 242 -2.34 -2.43 13.88
C ASN A 242 -2.94 -1.03 14.00
N ARG A 243 -4.26 -0.91 13.80
CA ARG A 243 -4.94 0.38 13.94
C ARG A 243 -4.78 0.95 15.33
N LEU A 244 -5.04 0.12 16.37
CA LEU A 244 -4.94 0.54 17.76
C LEU A 244 -3.55 1.14 18.08
N TRP A 245 -2.50 0.41 17.76
CA TRP A 245 -1.14 0.84 18.08
C TRP A 245 -0.64 1.98 17.18
N LEU A 246 -1.10 2.04 15.93
CA LEU A 246 -0.79 3.16 15.04
C LEU A 246 -1.45 4.46 15.49
N MET A 247 -2.69 4.43 15.99
CA MET A 247 -3.35 5.61 16.56
C MET A 247 -2.56 6.17 17.76
N GLU A 248 -2.06 5.30 18.62
CA GLU A 248 -1.22 5.67 19.75
C GLU A 248 0.16 6.18 19.30
N GLY A 249 0.84 5.43 18.42
CA GLY A 249 2.21 5.70 18.02
C GLY A 249 2.36 6.93 17.11
N LEU A 250 1.53 7.06 16.09
CA LEU A 250 1.61 8.18 15.13
C LEU A 250 1.36 9.53 15.81
N SER A 251 0.46 9.58 16.82
CA SER A 251 0.20 10.81 17.58
C SER A 251 1.45 11.36 18.27
N ASN A 252 2.41 10.50 18.60
CA ASN A 252 3.62 10.82 19.34
C ASN A 252 4.92 10.74 18.51
N LEU A 253 4.84 10.24 17.26
CA LEU A 253 6.00 9.94 16.43
C LEU A 253 6.91 11.16 16.18
N HIS A 254 6.32 12.35 16.08
CA HIS A 254 7.06 13.63 15.95
C HIS A 254 7.94 13.97 17.18
N ARG A 255 7.69 13.30 18.32
CA ARG A 255 8.47 13.44 19.58
C ARG A 255 9.36 12.23 19.83
N SER A 256 9.63 11.42 18.82
CA SER A 256 10.47 10.23 18.95
C SER A 256 11.78 10.52 19.70
N GLN A 257 12.15 9.63 20.60
CA GLN A 257 13.42 9.70 21.32
C GLN A 257 14.58 9.09 20.52
N LEU A 258 14.32 8.47 19.36
CA LEU A 258 15.34 7.91 18.49
C LEU A 258 16.01 9.03 17.67
N PRO A 259 17.32 9.28 17.86
CA PRO A 259 18.04 10.31 17.09
C PRO A 259 17.91 10.08 15.58
N GLY A 260 17.96 8.81 15.12
CA GLY A 260 17.83 8.46 13.71
C GLY A 260 16.47 8.81 13.11
N LEU A 261 15.37 8.57 13.82
CA LEU A 261 14.04 8.95 13.31
C LEU A 261 13.87 10.47 13.27
N ARG A 262 14.40 11.20 14.26
CA ARG A 262 14.39 12.67 14.23
C ARG A 262 15.19 13.21 13.07
N ALA A 263 16.38 12.68 12.81
CA ALA A 263 17.21 13.09 11.67
C ALA A 263 16.51 12.83 10.33
N LEU A 264 15.86 11.66 10.17
CA LEU A 264 15.06 11.37 8.97
C LEU A 264 13.86 12.31 8.82
N ALA A 265 13.16 12.61 9.92
CA ALA A 265 12.02 13.54 9.91
C ALA A 265 12.47 14.97 9.54
N GLN A 266 13.61 15.41 10.05
CA GLN A 266 14.24 16.69 9.70
C GLN A 266 14.52 16.78 8.20
N LEU A 267 15.21 15.79 7.63
CA LEU A 267 15.49 15.74 6.19
C LEU A 267 14.23 15.64 5.33
N ALA A 268 13.16 15.09 5.89
CA ALA A 268 11.86 15.02 5.23
C ALA A 268 11.03 16.30 5.36
N GLY A 269 11.49 17.33 6.10
CA GLY A 269 10.76 18.58 6.36
C GLY A 269 9.53 18.36 7.26
N LEU A 270 9.61 17.40 8.18
CA LEU A 270 8.56 17.03 9.13
C LEU A 270 8.83 17.55 10.54
N GLU A 271 9.81 18.41 10.73
CA GLU A 271 10.06 19.07 12.02
C GLU A 271 8.82 19.84 12.45
N ASP A 272 8.46 19.72 13.70
CA ASP A 272 7.31 20.39 14.32
C ASP A 272 5.93 20.09 13.68
N ARG A 273 5.80 18.98 12.97
CA ARG A 273 4.55 18.54 12.36
C ARG A 273 4.10 17.19 12.90
N SER A 274 2.78 16.98 12.92
CA SER A 274 2.24 15.64 13.11
C SER A 274 2.66 14.74 11.95
N ILE A 275 3.14 13.53 12.26
CA ILE A 275 3.54 12.54 11.26
C ILE A 275 2.39 11.54 11.11
N ASP A 276 1.70 11.61 9.99
CA ASP A 276 0.61 10.69 9.65
C ASP A 276 1.12 9.45 8.89
N SER A 277 0.23 8.52 8.58
CA SER A 277 0.59 7.31 7.83
C SER A 277 1.14 7.61 6.43
N GLN A 278 0.74 8.72 5.80
CA GLN A 278 1.25 9.11 4.50
C GLN A 278 2.68 9.66 4.58
N ALA A 279 2.96 10.50 5.58
CA ALA A 279 4.31 10.98 5.81
C ALA A 279 5.27 9.82 6.07
N VAL A 280 4.85 8.80 6.83
CA VAL A 280 5.63 7.58 6.99
C VAL A 280 5.81 6.86 5.64
N GLY A 281 4.73 6.55 4.93
CA GLY A 281 4.77 5.74 3.71
C GLY A 281 5.49 6.39 2.53
N PHE A 282 5.41 7.72 2.40
CA PHE A 282 5.97 8.45 1.24
C PHE A 282 7.25 9.25 1.54
N LEU A 283 7.49 9.59 2.81
CA LEU A 283 8.66 10.39 3.16
C LEU A 283 9.69 9.62 4.00
N LEU A 284 9.30 8.86 5.03
CA LEU A 284 10.25 8.17 5.90
C LEU A 284 10.65 6.78 5.38
N ALA A 285 9.69 5.90 5.17
CA ALA A 285 9.94 4.51 4.75
C ALA A 285 10.71 4.38 3.43
N PRO A 286 10.50 5.22 2.39
CA PRO A 286 11.28 5.15 1.16
C PRO A 286 12.78 5.41 1.34
N ARG A 287 13.18 6.19 2.36
CA ARG A 287 14.58 6.46 2.69
C ARG A 287 15.26 5.21 3.25
N LEU A 288 14.57 4.47 4.13
CA LEU A 288 15.03 3.19 4.65
C LEU A 288 15.06 2.13 3.53
N ASN A 289 13.98 1.98 2.79
CA ASN A 289 13.89 1.03 1.69
C ASN A 289 14.94 1.25 0.59
N ALA A 290 15.42 2.48 0.41
CA ALA A 290 16.49 2.77 -0.55
C ALA A 290 17.83 2.17 -0.12
N VAL A 291 18.10 2.10 1.18
CA VAL A 291 19.32 1.48 1.73
C VAL A 291 19.37 0.01 1.33
N GLY A 292 18.36 -0.78 1.62
CA GLY A 292 18.32 -2.21 1.28
C GLY A 292 18.28 -2.52 -0.22
N ARG A 293 18.06 -1.50 -1.07
CA ARG A 293 18.12 -1.65 -2.54
C ARG A 293 19.47 -1.32 -3.14
N LEU A 294 20.21 -0.38 -2.55
CA LEU A 294 21.41 0.23 -3.14
C LEU A 294 22.67 0.13 -2.28
N ALA A 295 22.55 -0.24 -1.00
CA ALA A 295 23.64 -0.29 -0.05
C ALA A 295 23.48 -1.44 0.96
N ASP A 296 24.37 -1.51 1.95
CA ASP A 296 24.29 -2.44 3.07
C ASP A 296 23.15 -2.05 4.03
N PRO A 297 22.16 -2.91 4.28
CA PRO A 297 21.04 -2.63 5.19
C PRO A 297 21.48 -2.40 6.65
N ALA A 298 22.67 -2.82 7.06
CA ALA A 298 23.23 -2.54 8.37
C ALA A 298 23.28 -1.03 8.68
N LEU A 299 23.47 -0.18 7.67
CA LEU A 299 23.44 1.28 7.79
C LEU A 299 22.10 1.77 8.38
N ALA A 300 20.98 1.25 7.90
CA ALA A 300 19.66 1.64 8.39
C ALA A 300 19.40 1.13 9.81
N VAL A 301 19.87 -0.08 10.16
CA VAL A 301 19.76 -0.59 11.53
C VAL A 301 20.62 0.23 12.49
N GLU A 302 21.85 0.60 12.09
CA GLU A 302 22.70 1.49 12.88
C GLU A 302 22.01 2.84 13.10
N LEU A 303 21.43 3.43 12.05
CA LEU A 303 20.66 4.67 12.15
C LEU A 303 19.53 4.57 13.19
N LEU A 304 18.78 3.48 13.16
CA LEU A 304 17.60 3.25 14.02
C LEU A 304 17.96 2.85 15.46
N THR A 305 19.21 2.47 15.73
CA THR A 305 19.65 2.00 17.06
C THR A 305 20.68 2.91 17.72
N THR A 306 21.33 3.81 17.00
CA THR A 306 22.32 4.74 17.56
C THR A 306 21.69 5.71 18.55
N SER A 307 22.43 5.97 19.65
CA SER A 307 22.11 7.02 20.61
C SER A 307 22.87 8.33 20.35
N ASP A 308 23.86 8.31 19.45
CA ASP A 308 24.67 9.48 19.08
C ASP A 308 23.95 10.31 18.03
N GLN A 309 23.69 11.58 18.34
CA GLN A 309 22.97 12.48 17.47
C GLN A 309 23.77 12.85 16.19
N ASN A 310 25.08 13.05 16.30
CA ASN A 310 25.90 13.38 15.15
C ASN A 310 25.97 12.19 14.19
N ARG A 311 26.17 10.99 14.73
CA ARG A 311 26.17 9.75 13.94
C ARG A 311 24.81 9.53 13.27
N ALA A 312 23.71 9.81 13.94
CA ALA A 312 22.36 9.73 13.38
C ALA A 312 22.17 10.68 12.19
N LEU A 313 22.67 11.91 12.27
CA LEU A 313 22.62 12.86 11.16
C LEU A 313 23.44 12.39 9.95
N GLU A 314 24.67 11.91 10.17
CA GLU A 314 25.51 11.35 9.11
C GLU A 314 24.84 10.18 8.37
N LEU A 315 24.26 9.25 9.13
CA LEU A 315 23.57 8.08 8.57
C LEU A 315 22.27 8.46 7.85
N ALA A 316 21.53 9.43 8.38
CA ALA A 316 20.32 9.94 7.74
C ALA A 316 20.62 10.64 6.41
N ASP A 317 21.72 11.43 6.33
CA ASP A 317 22.19 12.02 5.08
C ASP A 317 22.55 10.96 4.03
N GLN A 318 23.17 9.85 4.44
CA GLN A 318 23.45 8.72 3.55
C GLN A 318 22.16 8.09 3.05
N CYS A 319 21.16 7.87 3.92
CA CYS A 319 19.83 7.37 3.50
C CYS A 319 19.16 8.31 2.50
N GLU A 320 19.23 9.63 2.70
CA GLU A 320 18.68 10.61 1.75
C GLU A 320 19.42 10.60 0.41
N ALA A 321 20.74 10.48 0.42
CA ALA A 321 21.54 10.37 -0.82
C ALA A 321 21.14 9.11 -1.62
N LEU A 322 21.03 7.95 -0.95
CA LEU A 322 20.58 6.71 -1.56
C LEU A 322 19.12 6.81 -2.07
N ASN A 323 18.25 7.47 -1.35
CA ASN A 323 16.88 7.69 -1.78
C ASN A 323 16.77 8.61 -3.01
N ARG A 324 17.63 9.63 -3.12
CA ARG A 324 17.74 10.46 -4.35
C ARG A 324 18.24 9.61 -5.51
N GLN A 325 19.33 8.86 -5.32
CA GLN A 325 19.88 7.95 -6.33
C GLN A 325 18.82 6.94 -6.82
N ARG A 326 18.06 6.35 -5.88
CA ARG A 326 16.96 5.44 -6.24
C ARG A 326 15.92 6.14 -7.12
N ARG A 327 15.52 7.39 -6.79
CA ARG A 327 14.56 8.15 -7.60
C ARG A 327 15.09 8.41 -9.00
N ASP A 328 16.32 8.87 -9.11
CA ASP A 328 16.97 9.18 -10.39
C ASP A 328 17.06 7.92 -11.28
N LEU A 329 17.45 6.78 -10.69
CA LEU A 329 17.46 5.49 -11.38
C LEU A 329 16.06 5.06 -11.84
N CYS A 330 15.05 5.20 -10.99
CA CYS A 330 13.67 4.88 -11.35
C CYS A 330 13.17 5.75 -12.50
N ASP A 331 13.39 7.05 -12.43
CA ASP A 331 12.90 8.01 -13.41
C ASP A 331 13.62 7.82 -14.77
N GLY A 332 14.93 7.54 -14.76
CA GLY A 332 15.69 7.19 -15.95
C GLY A 332 15.20 5.90 -16.63
N ILE A 333 15.07 4.82 -15.86
CA ILE A 333 14.58 3.53 -16.38
C ILE A 333 13.12 3.67 -16.87
N GLU A 334 12.27 4.40 -16.16
CA GLU A 334 10.88 4.63 -16.58
C GLU A 334 10.81 5.36 -17.92
N ALA A 335 11.62 6.41 -18.11
CA ALA A 335 11.67 7.17 -19.35
C ALA A 335 12.15 6.31 -20.53
N GLU A 336 13.23 5.54 -20.34
CA GLU A 336 13.72 4.60 -21.35
C GLU A 336 12.70 3.52 -21.69
N ALA A 337 12.07 2.91 -20.67
CA ALA A 337 11.04 1.89 -20.85
C ALA A 337 9.83 2.43 -21.64
N GLN A 338 9.42 3.66 -21.35
CA GLN A 338 8.35 4.33 -22.11
C GLN A 338 8.74 4.55 -23.56
N ALA A 339 9.95 5.04 -23.82
CA ALA A 339 10.44 5.24 -25.18
C ALA A 339 10.50 3.93 -25.99
N LEU A 340 10.91 2.82 -25.36
CA LEU A 340 10.90 1.50 -26.00
C LEU A 340 9.48 1.07 -26.39
N VAL A 341 8.51 1.21 -25.50
CA VAL A 341 7.11 0.85 -25.78
C VAL A 341 6.49 1.74 -26.84
N GLU A 342 6.84 3.03 -26.89
CA GLU A 342 6.34 3.98 -27.87
C GLU A 342 6.96 3.73 -29.27
N ALA A 343 8.22 3.29 -29.33
CA ALA A 343 8.91 2.95 -30.58
C ALA A 343 8.30 1.73 -31.30
N ASP A 344 7.72 0.77 -30.54
CA ASP A 344 7.04 -0.41 -31.10
C ASP A 344 5.67 -0.09 -31.72
N GLY A 345 5.23 1.16 -31.69
CA GLY A 345 4.02 1.63 -32.34
C GLY A 345 2.77 1.62 -31.42
N PRO A 346 1.58 1.89 -31.97
CA PRO A 346 0.37 2.09 -31.18
C PRO A 346 -0.23 0.79 -30.61
N GLN A 347 0.11 -0.37 -31.18
CA GLN A 347 -0.38 -1.67 -30.69
C GLN A 347 0.62 -2.24 -29.69
N ARG A 348 0.22 -2.30 -28.41
CA ARG A 348 1.03 -2.89 -27.35
C ARG A 348 0.80 -4.39 -27.24
N PRO A 349 1.84 -5.19 -26.96
CA PRO A 349 1.67 -6.58 -26.61
C PRO A 349 0.83 -6.72 -25.31
N PRO A 350 0.07 -7.80 -25.16
CA PRO A 350 -0.73 -8.05 -23.96
C PRO A 350 0.08 -8.13 -22.67
N PHE A 351 1.34 -8.52 -22.77
CA PHE A 351 2.34 -8.54 -21.70
C PHE A 351 3.53 -7.69 -22.11
N LEU A 352 3.91 -6.71 -21.30
CA LEU A 352 5.08 -5.88 -21.57
C LEU A 352 6.32 -6.52 -20.95
N LEU A 353 7.26 -6.94 -21.79
CA LEU A 353 8.56 -7.45 -21.35
C LEU A 353 9.65 -6.56 -21.93
N LEU A 354 10.35 -5.82 -21.04
CA LEU A 354 11.34 -4.82 -21.39
C LEU A 354 12.69 -5.20 -20.78
N ALA A 355 13.74 -5.20 -21.59
CA ALA A 355 15.06 -5.66 -21.17
C ALA A 355 16.15 -4.68 -21.59
N GLN A 356 17.00 -4.30 -20.63
CA GLN A 356 18.22 -3.54 -20.89
C GLN A 356 19.34 -4.00 -19.94
N ASN A 357 20.54 -4.13 -20.49
CA ASN A 357 21.68 -4.66 -19.72
C ASN A 357 22.13 -3.75 -18.58
N HIS A 358 21.97 -2.45 -18.73
CA HIS A 358 22.46 -1.44 -17.79
C HIS A 358 21.48 -1.06 -16.69
N TRP A 359 20.24 -1.57 -16.72
CA TRP A 359 19.26 -1.27 -15.70
C TRP A 359 19.65 -1.88 -14.35
N HIS A 360 19.28 -1.19 -13.26
CA HIS A 360 19.69 -1.57 -11.92
C HIS A 360 18.65 -2.48 -11.26
N HIS A 361 19.06 -3.69 -10.84
CA HIS A 361 18.17 -4.71 -10.22
C HIS A 361 17.38 -4.22 -9.02
N GLY A 362 17.96 -3.35 -8.20
CA GLY A 362 17.33 -2.84 -6.99
C GLY A 362 16.04 -2.05 -7.22
N VAL A 363 15.86 -1.49 -8.44
CA VAL A 363 14.76 -0.56 -8.73
C VAL A 363 13.80 -1.01 -9.82
N ILE A 364 14.14 -2.04 -10.63
CA ILE A 364 13.29 -2.50 -11.74
C ILE A 364 11.87 -2.90 -11.29
N GLY A 365 11.70 -3.43 -10.08
CA GLY A 365 10.39 -3.77 -9.54
C GLY A 365 9.51 -2.54 -9.24
N ILE A 366 10.11 -1.40 -8.88
CA ILE A 366 9.39 -0.14 -8.69
C ILE A 366 8.90 0.38 -10.04
N VAL A 367 9.78 0.36 -11.04
CA VAL A 367 9.44 0.81 -12.39
C VAL A 367 8.37 -0.09 -13.01
N ALA A 368 8.47 -1.42 -12.85
CA ALA A 368 7.43 -2.34 -13.32
C ALA A 368 6.05 -1.99 -12.74
N ALA A 369 5.96 -1.68 -11.42
CA ALA A 369 4.71 -1.26 -10.80
C ALA A 369 4.15 0.05 -11.41
N ARG A 370 5.01 1.05 -11.61
CA ARG A 370 4.62 2.33 -12.24
C ARG A 370 4.09 2.14 -13.68
N LEU A 371 4.68 1.22 -14.44
CA LEU A 371 4.23 0.92 -15.78
C LEU A 371 2.90 0.13 -15.81
N VAL A 372 2.66 -0.73 -14.81
CA VAL A 372 1.35 -1.37 -14.59
C VAL A 372 0.28 -0.32 -14.31
N GLU A 373 0.54 0.63 -13.41
CA GLU A 373 -0.37 1.73 -13.11
C GLU A 373 -0.70 2.58 -14.34
N ARG A 374 0.32 2.79 -15.20
CA ARG A 374 0.18 3.60 -16.42
C ARG A 374 -0.63 2.91 -17.51
N TRP A 375 -0.41 1.61 -17.73
CA TRP A 375 -0.94 0.91 -18.91
C TRP A 375 -1.99 -0.15 -18.60
N GLY A 376 -2.17 -0.53 -17.34
CA GLY A 376 -3.12 -1.58 -16.96
C GLY A 376 -2.77 -2.97 -17.47
N LEU A 377 -1.51 -3.19 -17.88
CA LEU A 377 -1.01 -4.46 -18.43
C LEU A 377 0.01 -5.10 -17.47
N PRO A 378 0.17 -6.43 -17.47
CA PRO A 378 1.27 -7.07 -16.77
C PRO A 378 2.61 -6.68 -17.41
N VAL A 379 3.61 -6.40 -16.55
CA VAL A 379 4.92 -5.87 -16.94
C VAL A 379 6.04 -6.65 -16.28
N ALA A 380 7.02 -7.09 -17.06
CA ALA A 380 8.32 -7.57 -16.61
C ALA A 380 9.42 -6.62 -17.05
N ILE A 381 10.28 -6.20 -16.13
CA ILE A 381 11.48 -5.42 -16.41
C ILE A 381 12.70 -6.27 -16.08
N LEU A 382 13.59 -6.41 -17.06
CA LEU A 382 14.77 -7.25 -17.00
C LEU A 382 16.05 -6.42 -17.02
N ALA A 383 17.02 -6.84 -16.20
CA ALA A 383 18.38 -6.29 -16.16
C ALA A 383 19.40 -7.44 -16.26
N ALA A 384 20.60 -7.18 -16.79
CA ALA A 384 21.62 -8.21 -16.88
C ALA A 384 22.10 -8.67 -15.48
N GLU A 385 22.15 -9.97 -15.24
CA GLU A 385 22.70 -10.57 -14.01
C GLU A 385 24.15 -11.07 -14.21
N GLY A 386 24.67 -10.95 -15.42
CA GLY A 386 25.94 -11.51 -15.83
C GLY A 386 25.81 -12.91 -16.44
N ASN A 387 26.91 -13.43 -17.02
CA ASN A 387 26.98 -14.78 -17.59
C ASN A 387 25.86 -15.12 -18.60
N GLY A 388 25.38 -14.14 -19.38
CA GLY A 388 24.30 -14.34 -20.34
C GLY A 388 22.91 -14.52 -19.72
N LYS A 389 22.71 -14.11 -18.47
CA LYS A 389 21.46 -14.20 -17.74
C LYS A 389 20.87 -12.83 -17.49
N MET A 390 19.53 -12.79 -17.44
CA MET A 390 18.73 -11.61 -17.13
C MET A 390 17.90 -11.89 -15.88
N ARG A 391 17.92 -10.97 -14.94
CA ARG A 391 17.07 -10.98 -13.75
C ARG A 391 15.89 -10.04 -13.95
N ALA A 392 14.68 -10.53 -13.65
CA ALA A 392 13.44 -9.82 -13.86
C ALA A 392 12.70 -9.52 -12.55
N SER A 393 11.96 -8.40 -12.58
CA SER A 393 10.86 -8.15 -11.66
C SER A 393 9.57 -8.02 -12.45
N VAL A 394 8.53 -8.74 -12.02
CA VAL A 394 7.22 -8.77 -12.64
C VAL A 394 6.21 -8.09 -11.72
N ARG A 395 5.32 -7.29 -12.31
CA ARG A 395 4.14 -6.73 -11.66
C ARG A 395 2.94 -6.90 -12.57
N ALA A 396 1.75 -7.03 -11.99
CA ALA A 396 0.54 -7.20 -12.79
C ALA A 396 -0.67 -6.52 -12.16
N PRO A 397 -1.68 -6.15 -12.99
CA PRO A 397 -2.97 -5.70 -12.50
C PRO A 397 -3.71 -6.82 -11.76
N GLN A 398 -4.65 -6.42 -10.90
CA GLN A 398 -5.50 -7.37 -10.19
C GLN A 398 -6.17 -8.37 -11.14
N GLY A 399 -6.06 -9.65 -10.78
CA GLY A 399 -6.67 -10.76 -11.49
C GLY A 399 -5.80 -11.39 -12.59
N PHE A 400 -4.57 -10.89 -12.86
CA PHE A 400 -3.53 -11.65 -13.55
C PHE A 400 -2.62 -12.30 -12.52
N ALA A 401 -2.61 -13.63 -12.45
CA ALA A 401 -1.82 -14.38 -11.48
C ALA A 401 -0.38 -14.58 -11.96
N VAL A 402 0.54 -13.74 -11.48
CA VAL A 402 1.97 -13.77 -11.86
C VAL A 402 2.62 -15.11 -11.50
N ASP A 403 2.37 -15.62 -10.31
CA ASP A 403 2.90 -16.90 -9.82
C ASP A 403 2.52 -18.07 -10.76
N GLN A 404 1.25 -18.14 -11.18
CA GLN A 404 0.77 -19.16 -12.11
C GLN A 404 1.36 -18.99 -13.52
N ALA A 405 1.47 -17.75 -13.99
CA ALA A 405 2.06 -17.45 -15.29
C ALA A 405 3.55 -17.85 -15.32
N LEU A 406 4.31 -17.54 -14.28
CA LEU A 406 5.70 -17.95 -14.16
C LEU A 406 5.85 -19.47 -14.04
N HIS A 407 4.95 -20.12 -13.30
CA HIS A 407 4.93 -21.59 -13.20
C HIS A 407 4.70 -22.26 -14.55
N ALA A 408 3.76 -21.74 -15.34
CA ALA A 408 3.48 -22.25 -16.68
C ALA A 408 4.68 -22.10 -17.64
N CYS A 409 5.50 -21.06 -17.44
CA CYS A 409 6.72 -20.80 -18.20
C CYS A 409 7.99 -21.39 -17.55
N GLY A 410 7.86 -22.19 -16.49
CA GLY A 410 8.99 -22.65 -15.67
C GLY A 410 10.10 -23.37 -16.43
N HIS A 411 9.78 -24.04 -17.55
CA HIS A 411 10.75 -24.74 -18.40
C HIS A 411 11.71 -23.78 -19.16
N LEU A 412 11.39 -22.49 -19.25
CA LEU A 412 12.24 -21.44 -19.83
C LEU A 412 13.04 -20.67 -18.75
N LEU A 413 12.72 -20.89 -17.48
CA LEU A 413 13.25 -20.12 -16.36
C LEU A 413 14.27 -20.95 -15.57
N GLU A 414 15.35 -20.31 -15.14
CA GLU A 414 16.33 -20.95 -14.25
C GLU A 414 15.89 -20.91 -12.78
N ARG A 415 15.32 -19.80 -12.37
CA ARG A 415 14.72 -19.58 -11.05
C ARG A 415 13.53 -18.66 -11.19
N TYR A 416 12.49 -18.91 -10.45
CA TYR A 416 11.31 -18.03 -10.39
C TYR A 416 10.59 -18.18 -9.06
N GLY A 417 9.80 -17.15 -8.72
CA GLY A 417 8.95 -17.14 -7.54
C GLY A 417 8.14 -15.86 -7.46
N GLY A 418 7.15 -15.87 -6.59
CA GLY A 418 6.31 -14.70 -6.37
C GLY A 418 4.93 -15.03 -5.84
N HIS A 419 4.09 -14.02 -5.86
CA HIS A 419 2.69 -14.02 -5.46
C HIS A 419 1.81 -13.59 -6.64
N PRO A 420 0.48 -13.67 -6.55
CA PRO A 420 -0.40 -13.32 -7.67
C PRO A 420 -0.17 -11.91 -8.28
N ALA A 421 0.22 -10.90 -7.49
CA ALA A 421 0.41 -9.54 -7.98
C ALA A 421 1.87 -9.20 -8.38
N ALA A 422 2.85 -9.98 -7.92
CA ALA A 422 4.26 -9.65 -8.05
C ALA A 422 5.14 -10.89 -8.04
N GLY A 423 6.16 -10.90 -8.89
CA GLY A 423 7.11 -12.00 -8.95
C GLY A 423 8.47 -11.56 -9.46
N GLY A 424 9.39 -12.51 -9.48
CA GLY A 424 10.71 -12.36 -10.05
C GLY A 424 11.18 -13.65 -10.68
N PHE A 425 12.08 -13.56 -11.64
CA PHE A 425 12.69 -14.72 -12.28
C PHE A 425 14.08 -14.41 -12.80
N THR A 426 14.85 -15.46 -13.05
CA THR A 426 16.09 -15.42 -13.83
C THR A 426 15.91 -16.25 -15.10
N VAL A 427 16.26 -15.68 -16.24
CA VAL A 427 16.15 -16.30 -17.56
C VAL A 427 17.45 -16.11 -18.35
N ARG A 428 17.78 -17.04 -19.22
CA ARG A 428 18.88 -16.87 -20.17
C ARG A 428 18.52 -15.83 -21.23
N ALA A 429 19.46 -15.00 -21.63
CA ALA A 429 19.22 -13.94 -22.62
C ALA A 429 18.67 -14.47 -23.96
N ASP A 430 19.08 -15.69 -24.37
CA ASP A 430 18.59 -16.35 -25.59
C ASP A 430 17.15 -16.88 -25.48
N GLN A 431 16.57 -16.99 -24.28
CA GLN A 431 15.22 -17.46 -24.03
C GLN A 431 14.20 -16.33 -23.82
N VAL A 432 14.65 -15.07 -23.75
CA VAL A 432 13.79 -13.92 -23.44
C VAL A 432 12.66 -13.76 -24.47
N ALA A 433 12.94 -13.97 -25.77
CA ALA A 433 11.93 -13.83 -26.82
C ALA A 433 10.83 -14.92 -26.71
N ALA A 434 11.22 -16.18 -26.49
CA ALA A 434 10.28 -17.29 -26.30
C ALA A 434 9.43 -17.11 -25.04
N LEU A 435 10.04 -16.63 -23.96
CA LEU A 435 9.33 -16.30 -22.72
C LEU A 435 8.31 -15.18 -22.94
N HIS A 436 8.68 -14.12 -23.67
CA HIS A 436 7.78 -13.01 -23.97
C HIS A 436 6.55 -13.46 -24.78
N GLU A 437 6.74 -14.34 -25.76
CA GLU A 437 5.65 -14.91 -26.54
C GLU A 437 4.67 -15.70 -25.67
N GLN A 438 5.17 -16.58 -24.79
CA GLN A 438 4.31 -17.36 -23.90
C GLN A 438 3.57 -16.50 -22.86
N LEU A 439 4.27 -15.55 -22.21
CA LEU A 439 3.62 -14.63 -21.27
C LEU A 439 2.59 -13.74 -21.95
N SER A 440 2.85 -13.33 -23.20
CA SER A 440 1.90 -12.55 -24.01
C SER A 440 0.66 -13.37 -24.37
N ALA A 441 0.81 -14.65 -24.68
CA ALA A 441 -0.34 -15.54 -24.93
C ALA A 441 -1.22 -15.70 -23.68
N LEU A 442 -0.62 -15.90 -22.52
CA LEU A 442 -1.36 -15.98 -21.24
C LEU A 442 -2.07 -14.66 -20.91
N ALA A 443 -1.41 -13.53 -21.12
CA ALA A 443 -2.00 -12.21 -20.90
C ALA A 443 -3.11 -11.89 -21.90
N ALA A 444 -3.01 -12.33 -23.16
CA ALA A 444 -4.06 -12.20 -24.15
C ALA A 444 -5.33 -12.96 -23.74
N GLN A 445 -5.18 -14.18 -23.20
CA GLN A 445 -6.31 -14.95 -22.67
C GLN A 445 -6.96 -14.23 -21.47
N TRP A 446 -6.14 -13.68 -20.57
CA TRP A 446 -6.64 -12.93 -19.43
C TRP A 446 -7.40 -11.67 -19.83
N LEU A 447 -6.95 -10.97 -20.89
CA LEU A 447 -7.60 -9.77 -21.44
C LEU A 447 -8.92 -10.06 -22.18
N GLN A 448 -9.18 -11.32 -22.61
CA GLN A 448 -10.42 -11.66 -23.30
C GLN A 448 -11.64 -11.40 -22.39
N GLY A 449 -12.54 -10.55 -22.88
CA GLY A 449 -13.77 -10.19 -22.16
C GLY A 449 -13.57 -9.20 -21.00
N ARG A 450 -12.40 -8.59 -20.86
CA ARG A 450 -12.13 -7.54 -19.89
C ARG A 450 -11.99 -6.18 -20.59
N SER A 451 -12.66 -5.17 -20.03
CA SER A 451 -12.34 -3.78 -20.39
C SER A 451 -10.99 -3.42 -19.76
N SER A 452 -10.06 -2.92 -20.55
CA SER A 452 -8.79 -2.34 -20.06
C SER A 452 -9.00 -0.96 -19.42
N ALA A 453 -10.24 -0.45 -19.38
CA ALA A 453 -10.53 0.85 -18.81
C ALA A 453 -10.36 0.82 -17.28
N LEU A 454 -9.57 1.74 -16.77
CA LEU A 454 -9.41 1.95 -15.34
C LEU A 454 -10.74 2.46 -14.76
N VAL A 455 -11.24 1.78 -13.72
CA VAL A 455 -12.48 2.17 -13.04
C VAL A 455 -12.15 3.14 -11.89
N VAL A 456 -12.93 4.22 -11.79
CA VAL A 456 -12.95 5.06 -10.60
C VAL A 456 -14.30 4.90 -9.91
N ALA A 457 -14.26 4.53 -8.61
CA ALA A 457 -15.45 4.24 -7.80
C ALA A 457 -15.47 5.15 -6.56
N PRO A 458 -15.99 6.39 -6.67
CA PRO A 458 -16.12 7.27 -5.52
C PRO A 458 -17.09 6.70 -4.48
N GLU A 459 -16.85 7.05 -3.20
CA GLU A 459 -17.64 6.52 -2.09
C GLU A 459 -18.76 7.47 -1.63
N ALA A 460 -18.57 8.79 -1.79
CA ALA A 460 -19.58 9.77 -1.40
C ALA A 460 -19.51 11.04 -2.26
N LEU A 461 -20.66 11.67 -2.45
CA LEU A 461 -20.77 13.01 -3.03
C LEU A 461 -20.35 14.04 -1.96
N LEU A 462 -19.39 14.90 -2.29
CA LEU A 462 -18.92 15.97 -1.41
C LEU A 462 -18.81 17.27 -2.22
N PRO A 463 -19.80 18.16 -2.14
CA PRO A 463 -19.74 19.47 -2.79
C PRO A 463 -18.56 20.29 -2.28
N LEU A 464 -17.86 21.01 -3.17
CA LEU A 464 -16.66 21.78 -2.80
C LEU A 464 -16.92 22.84 -1.71
N GLY A 465 -18.13 23.37 -1.65
CA GLY A 465 -18.53 24.34 -0.62
C GLY A 465 -18.70 23.76 0.79
N ARG A 466 -18.69 22.42 0.92
CA ARG A 466 -18.74 21.72 2.21
C ARG A 466 -17.34 21.40 2.76
N ILE A 467 -16.31 21.67 1.98
CA ILE A 467 -14.92 21.36 2.34
C ILE A 467 -14.34 22.53 3.13
N ASP A 468 -14.23 22.33 4.44
CA ASP A 468 -13.64 23.28 5.38
C ASP A 468 -12.71 22.56 6.39
N ALA A 469 -12.20 23.31 7.35
CA ALA A 469 -11.31 22.77 8.37
C ALA A 469 -12.02 21.80 9.32
N ASP A 470 -13.31 22.00 9.58
CA ASP A 470 -14.10 21.13 10.44
C ASP A 470 -14.35 19.78 9.76
N PHE A 471 -14.77 19.79 8.48
CA PHE A 471 -14.92 18.56 7.71
C PHE A 471 -13.62 17.75 7.67
N LEU A 472 -12.48 18.44 7.43
CA LEU A 472 -11.17 17.77 7.47
C LEU A 472 -10.88 17.15 8.84
N HIS A 473 -11.13 17.91 9.93
CA HIS A 473 -10.93 17.39 11.29
C HIS A 473 -11.79 16.15 11.56
N GLN A 474 -13.05 16.15 11.14
CA GLN A 474 -13.93 14.99 11.25
C GLN A 474 -13.41 13.80 10.43
N MET A 475 -12.91 14.04 9.21
CA MET A 475 -12.31 13.00 8.38
C MET A 475 -11.05 12.40 9.03
N GLN A 476 -10.23 13.23 9.68
CA GLN A 476 -9.02 12.77 10.37
C GLN A 476 -9.31 11.84 11.54
N ARG A 477 -10.50 11.89 12.14
CA ARG A 477 -10.92 10.89 13.17
C ARG A 477 -10.96 9.46 12.63
N LEU A 478 -11.05 9.29 11.30
CA LEU A 478 -11.01 7.98 10.64
C LEU A 478 -9.59 7.48 10.40
N GLU A 479 -8.55 8.30 10.61
CA GLU A 479 -7.14 7.89 10.47
C GLU A 479 -6.73 6.81 11.49
N PRO A 480 -5.66 6.05 11.21
CA PRO A 480 -4.75 6.13 10.07
C PRO A 480 -5.35 5.53 8.80
N PHE A 481 -5.04 6.17 7.66
CA PHE A 481 -5.43 5.66 6.34
C PHE A 481 -4.31 4.84 5.71
N GLY A 482 -4.70 3.75 5.04
CA GLY A 482 -3.81 2.82 4.34
C GLY A 482 -4.55 1.58 3.88
N VAL A 483 -3.86 0.45 3.76
CA VAL A 483 -4.48 -0.84 3.40
C VAL A 483 -5.51 -1.24 4.46
N GLY A 484 -6.69 -1.69 4.05
CA GLY A 484 -7.80 -2.03 4.94
C GLY A 484 -8.61 -0.83 5.47
N ASN A 485 -8.09 0.40 5.37
CA ASN A 485 -8.79 1.64 5.67
C ASN A 485 -8.31 2.75 4.71
N PRO A 486 -8.67 2.71 3.42
CA PRO A 486 -8.19 3.67 2.44
C PRO A 486 -8.70 5.09 2.74
N THR A 487 -7.95 6.11 2.31
CA THR A 487 -8.46 7.49 2.34
C THR A 487 -9.74 7.57 1.52
N PRO A 488 -10.83 8.20 2.05
CA PRO A 488 -12.08 8.35 1.33
C PRO A 488 -11.90 8.95 -0.06
N LEU A 489 -12.53 8.35 -1.05
CA LEU A 489 -12.62 8.88 -2.41
C LEU A 489 -13.97 9.55 -2.58
N PHE A 490 -13.95 10.86 -2.62
CA PHE A 490 -15.14 11.67 -2.86
C PHE A 490 -15.30 12.01 -4.33
N TRP A 491 -16.48 12.46 -4.70
CA TRP A 491 -16.72 13.12 -5.97
C TRP A 491 -17.52 14.40 -5.80
N ALA A 492 -17.32 15.34 -6.72
CA ALA A 492 -18.06 16.59 -6.78
C ALA A 492 -18.46 16.86 -8.22
N ARG A 493 -19.58 17.56 -8.38
CA ARG A 493 -20.17 17.89 -9.66
C ARG A 493 -20.11 19.38 -9.93
N HIS A 494 -20.17 19.73 -11.22
CA HIS A 494 -20.24 21.11 -11.66
C HIS A 494 -19.15 22.00 -11.04
N CYS A 495 -17.96 21.47 -10.87
CA CYS A 495 -16.83 22.19 -10.32
C CYS A 495 -16.33 23.22 -11.32
N GLN A 496 -16.43 24.50 -10.98
CA GLN A 496 -16.00 25.58 -11.85
C GLN A 496 -14.48 25.76 -11.77
N VAL A 497 -13.78 25.61 -12.89
CA VAL A 497 -12.35 25.84 -13.01
C VAL A 497 -12.08 27.33 -13.22
N LYS A 498 -11.42 27.97 -12.26
CA LYS A 498 -10.93 29.35 -12.35
C LYS A 498 -9.64 29.45 -13.14
N ARG A 499 -8.72 28.50 -12.89
CA ARG A 499 -7.42 28.43 -13.55
C ARG A 499 -6.99 26.97 -13.71
N SER A 500 -6.35 26.64 -14.82
CA SER A 500 -5.64 25.37 -15.01
C SER A 500 -4.18 25.64 -15.37
N LYS A 501 -3.28 24.70 -15.03
CA LYS A 501 -1.86 24.80 -15.34
C LYS A 501 -1.21 23.40 -15.33
N LEU A 502 -0.47 23.09 -16.39
CA LEU A 502 0.46 21.96 -16.38
C LEU A 502 1.74 22.35 -15.64
N LEU A 503 2.11 21.54 -14.64
CA LEU A 503 3.32 21.70 -13.84
C LEU A 503 4.46 20.86 -14.42
N ARG A 504 5.70 21.22 -14.06
CA ARG A 504 6.88 20.40 -14.38
C ARG A 504 6.70 18.99 -13.79
N GLY A 505 7.13 17.97 -14.52
CA GLY A 505 6.96 16.57 -14.13
C GLY A 505 5.63 15.96 -14.55
N GLY A 506 4.87 16.64 -15.44
CA GLY A 506 3.62 16.10 -16.00
C GLY A 506 2.47 16.06 -15.01
N HIS A 507 2.31 17.07 -14.16
CA HIS A 507 1.20 17.19 -13.23
C HIS A 507 0.23 18.26 -13.71
N LEU A 508 -1.08 18.09 -13.42
CA LEU A 508 -2.11 19.10 -13.66
C LEU A 508 -2.52 19.76 -12.34
N SER A 509 -2.50 21.08 -12.30
CA SER A 509 -3.02 21.87 -11.18
C SER A 509 -4.24 22.64 -11.63
N LEU A 510 -5.33 22.52 -10.86
CA LEU A 510 -6.57 23.28 -11.06
C LEU A 510 -6.83 24.16 -9.84
N GLU A 511 -7.26 25.39 -10.08
CA GLU A 511 -7.88 26.25 -9.08
C GLU A 511 -9.38 26.22 -9.30
N LEU A 512 -10.14 25.75 -8.32
CA LEU A 512 -11.59 25.53 -8.40
C LEU A 512 -12.34 26.52 -7.52
N ALA A 513 -13.51 26.95 -7.94
CA ALA A 513 -14.40 27.73 -7.10
C ALA A 513 -14.95 26.85 -5.96
N ALA A 514 -14.89 27.35 -4.72
CA ALA A 514 -15.41 26.66 -3.53
C ALA A 514 -16.05 27.70 -2.59
N GLY A 515 -17.37 27.72 -2.51
CA GLY A 515 -18.10 28.74 -1.76
C GLY A 515 -17.69 30.15 -2.19
N SER A 516 -17.28 30.99 -1.24
CA SER A 516 -16.78 32.35 -1.49
C SER A 516 -15.28 32.40 -1.87
N GLY A 517 -14.57 31.26 -1.85
CA GLY A 517 -13.14 31.17 -2.06
C GLY A 517 -12.73 30.33 -3.26
N SER A 518 -11.57 29.71 -3.13
CA SER A 518 -11.07 28.72 -4.08
C SER A 518 -10.32 27.60 -3.35
N ILE A 519 -10.28 26.42 -3.97
CA ILE A 519 -9.51 25.26 -3.51
C ILE A 519 -8.63 24.78 -4.66
N THR A 520 -7.40 24.36 -4.31
CA THR A 520 -6.46 23.81 -5.28
C THR A 520 -6.66 22.30 -5.40
N ALA A 521 -6.69 21.82 -6.65
CA ALA A 521 -6.71 20.39 -6.97
C ALA A 521 -5.48 20.02 -7.81
N ILE A 522 -4.86 18.87 -7.52
CA ILE A 522 -3.69 18.37 -8.24
C ILE A 522 -3.97 16.96 -8.75
N ALA A 523 -3.72 16.74 -10.05
CA ALA A 523 -3.61 15.42 -10.65
C ALA A 523 -2.13 15.10 -10.87
N TRP A 524 -1.63 14.13 -10.14
CA TRP A 524 -0.24 13.67 -10.26
C TRP A 524 -0.07 12.85 -11.54
N ARG A 525 1.08 13.02 -12.24
CA ARG A 525 1.40 12.28 -13.47
C ARG A 525 0.27 12.31 -14.50
N TRP A 526 -0.26 13.50 -14.70
CA TRP A 526 -1.31 13.77 -15.66
C TRP A 526 -0.82 13.52 -17.09
N ASN A 527 -1.44 12.57 -17.82
CA ASN A 527 -1.05 12.20 -19.16
C ASN A 527 -1.96 12.80 -20.26
N GLY A 528 -2.91 13.64 -19.86
CA GLY A 528 -3.88 14.28 -20.75
C GLY A 528 -3.56 15.75 -21.04
N PRO A 529 -4.27 16.37 -21.99
CA PRO A 529 -4.23 17.81 -22.24
C PRO A 529 -4.85 18.56 -21.06
N GLU A 530 -4.65 19.88 -21.00
CA GLU A 530 -5.42 20.71 -20.08
C GLU A 530 -6.91 20.60 -20.41
N PRO A 531 -7.81 20.55 -19.40
CA PRO A 531 -9.24 20.51 -19.67
C PRO A 531 -9.70 21.70 -20.50
N SER A 532 -10.42 21.42 -21.57
CA SER A 532 -10.97 22.46 -22.48
C SER A 532 -12.23 23.12 -21.95
N THR A 533 -12.93 22.45 -21.01
CA THR A 533 -14.14 22.98 -20.36
C THR A 533 -13.83 23.59 -18.99
N ARG A 534 -14.61 24.60 -18.61
CA ARG A 534 -14.52 25.22 -17.27
C ARG A 534 -15.41 24.56 -16.24
N LEU A 535 -16.23 23.58 -16.62
CA LEU A 535 -17.14 22.88 -15.72
C LEU A 535 -16.81 21.39 -15.73
N LEU A 536 -16.37 20.86 -14.60
CA LEU A 536 -15.89 19.49 -14.45
C LEU A 536 -16.61 18.76 -13.31
N ASP A 537 -16.81 17.46 -13.50
CA ASP A 537 -17.02 16.52 -12.39
C ASP A 537 -15.66 15.95 -11.98
N LEU A 538 -15.42 15.86 -10.68
CA LEU A 538 -14.13 15.47 -10.12
C LEU A 538 -14.29 14.29 -9.16
N ALA A 539 -13.40 13.30 -9.25
CA ALA A 539 -13.20 12.30 -8.20
C ALA A 539 -11.87 12.62 -7.50
N PHE A 540 -11.89 12.75 -6.18
CA PHE A 540 -10.74 13.25 -5.44
C PHE A 540 -10.65 12.71 -4.02
N ARG A 541 -9.43 12.74 -3.48
CA ARG A 541 -9.14 12.60 -2.06
C ARG A 541 -8.83 13.96 -1.45
N LEU A 542 -9.32 14.21 -0.25
CA LEU A 542 -9.01 15.44 0.48
C LEU A 542 -7.68 15.27 1.21
N ARG A 543 -6.79 16.25 1.07
CA ARG A 543 -5.44 16.25 1.66
C ARG A 543 -5.14 17.57 2.36
N GLN A 544 -4.23 17.49 3.31
CA GLN A 544 -3.53 18.66 3.82
C GLN A 544 -2.27 18.91 2.99
N SER A 545 -2.03 20.14 2.62
CA SER A 545 -0.81 20.58 1.96
C SER A 545 -0.22 21.75 2.74
N TYR A 546 1.09 21.74 2.92
CA TYR A 546 1.81 22.84 3.53
C TYR A 546 2.51 23.66 2.43
N TRP A 547 2.13 24.93 2.32
CA TRP A 547 2.75 25.85 1.39
C TRP A 547 3.17 27.12 2.13
N GLN A 548 4.45 27.45 2.07
CA GLN A 548 5.03 28.60 2.78
C GLN A 548 4.69 28.66 4.28
N GLY A 549 4.71 27.50 4.95
CA GLY A 549 4.39 27.39 6.38
C GLY A 549 2.90 27.43 6.74
N GLN A 550 2.01 27.62 5.75
CA GLN A 550 0.56 27.63 5.97
C GLN A 550 -0.06 26.30 5.58
N LEU A 551 -0.94 25.79 6.44
CA LEU A 551 -1.78 24.64 6.15
C LEU A 551 -2.86 25.02 5.14
N ARG A 552 -2.99 24.27 4.05
CA ARG A 552 -4.02 24.44 3.03
C ARG A 552 -4.73 23.12 2.76
N LEU A 553 -6.01 23.21 2.47
CA LEU A 553 -6.78 22.09 1.93
C LEU A 553 -6.46 21.94 0.44
N GLN A 554 -6.23 20.73 0.00
CA GLN A 554 -5.93 20.39 -1.39
C GLN A 554 -6.70 19.15 -1.80
N LEU A 555 -7.16 19.12 -3.03
CA LEU A 555 -7.76 17.94 -3.63
C LEU A 555 -6.70 17.19 -4.42
N GLU A 556 -6.53 15.92 -4.15
CA GLU A 556 -5.75 14.99 -4.97
C GLU A 556 -6.71 14.30 -5.95
N LEU A 557 -6.62 14.66 -7.22
CA LEU A 557 -7.53 14.17 -8.25
C LEU A 557 -7.18 12.73 -8.65
N GLU A 558 -8.17 11.87 -8.56
CA GLU A 558 -8.12 10.50 -9.08
C GLU A 558 -8.64 10.44 -10.52
N ALA A 559 -9.71 11.19 -10.82
CA ALA A 559 -10.27 11.33 -12.16
C ALA A 559 -11.00 12.67 -12.31
N LEU A 560 -11.16 13.09 -13.56
CA LEU A 560 -12.03 14.21 -13.92
C LEU A 560 -12.72 13.92 -15.25
N ARG A 561 -13.90 14.54 -15.45
CA ARG A 561 -14.63 14.52 -16.72
C ARG A 561 -15.35 15.84 -16.94
N PRO A 562 -15.68 16.20 -18.20
CA PRO A 562 -16.59 17.31 -18.47
C PRO A 562 -17.93 17.11 -17.74
N SER A 563 -18.44 18.16 -17.10
CA SER A 563 -19.70 18.12 -16.34
C SER A 563 -20.94 18.20 -17.26
N GLU A 564 -20.76 18.67 -18.47
CA GLU A 564 -21.84 18.83 -19.47
C GLU A 564 -22.02 17.56 -20.32
N THR A 565 -21.98 16.39 -19.73
CA THR A 565 -22.33 15.17 -20.45
C THR A 565 -23.84 14.99 -20.40
N GLU A 566 -24.50 15.15 -21.54
CA GLU A 566 -25.90 14.76 -21.72
C GLU A 566 -26.11 13.25 -21.64
N ALA A 567 -25.03 12.48 -21.68
CA ALA A 567 -25.03 11.02 -21.62
C ALA A 567 -23.90 10.47 -20.72
N ILE A 568 -24.20 9.40 -19.99
CA ILE A 568 -23.22 8.64 -19.17
C ILE A 568 -23.40 7.14 -19.38
N VAL A 569 -22.36 6.40 -19.05
CA VAL A 569 -22.39 4.95 -18.98
C VAL A 569 -22.32 4.51 -17.52
N LEU A 570 -23.29 3.73 -17.06
CA LEU A 570 -23.32 3.15 -15.72
C LEU A 570 -23.05 1.65 -15.78
N MET A 571 -22.15 1.18 -14.91
CA MET A 571 -21.90 -0.24 -14.73
C MET A 571 -22.65 -0.77 -13.49
N ARG A 572 -23.43 -1.84 -13.65
CA ARG A 572 -24.00 -2.60 -12.52
C ARG A 572 -23.57 -4.07 -12.63
N GLY A 573 -22.62 -4.44 -11.81
CA GLY A 573 -21.94 -5.71 -11.94
C GLY A 573 -21.21 -5.81 -13.29
N LYS A 574 -21.64 -6.75 -14.15
CA LYS A 574 -21.08 -6.92 -15.51
C LYS A 574 -21.94 -6.27 -16.61
N ARG A 575 -23.02 -5.56 -16.25
CA ARG A 575 -23.94 -4.95 -17.21
C ARG A 575 -23.66 -3.46 -17.36
N GLU A 576 -23.61 -3.00 -18.62
CA GLU A 576 -23.42 -1.61 -19.02
C GLU A 576 -24.76 -0.98 -19.36
N TYR A 577 -25.06 0.21 -18.84
CA TYR A 577 -26.27 0.98 -19.12
C TYR A 577 -25.88 2.35 -19.66
N GLN A 578 -26.36 2.68 -20.86
CA GLN A 578 -26.21 4.02 -21.42
C GLN A 578 -27.36 4.89 -20.93
N CYS A 579 -27.06 5.99 -20.25
CA CYS A 579 -28.03 6.89 -19.67
C CYS A 579 -27.88 8.28 -20.28
N GLU A 580 -28.94 8.85 -20.80
CA GLU A 580 -28.95 10.12 -21.53
C GLU A 580 -30.06 11.03 -21.03
N LYS A 581 -29.75 12.33 -20.87
CA LYS A 581 -30.73 13.38 -20.59
C LYS A 581 -31.40 13.81 -21.89
N GLN A 582 -32.71 13.68 -21.98
CA GLN A 582 -33.52 14.14 -23.11
C GLN A 582 -34.63 15.08 -22.64
N GLY A 583 -34.31 16.37 -22.57
CA GLY A 583 -35.23 17.38 -22.05
C GLY A 583 -35.61 17.12 -20.58
N SER A 584 -36.89 16.89 -20.30
CA SER A 584 -37.39 16.55 -18.95
C SER A 584 -37.35 15.06 -18.64
N ASN A 585 -36.83 14.22 -19.54
CA ASN A 585 -36.75 12.78 -19.38
C ASN A 585 -35.32 12.28 -19.28
N LEU A 586 -35.16 11.19 -18.54
CA LEU A 586 -33.98 10.35 -18.50
C LEU A 586 -34.24 9.12 -19.37
N LEU A 587 -33.41 8.89 -20.37
CA LEU A 587 -33.39 7.71 -21.19
C LEU A 587 -32.29 6.77 -20.68
N ILE A 588 -32.64 5.54 -20.36
CA ILE A 588 -31.69 4.47 -19.98
C ILE A 588 -31.79 3.35 -21.00
N ARG A 589 -30.67 2.98 -21.61
CA ARG A 589 -30.57 1.87 -22.54
C ARG A 589 -29.73 0.75 -21.92
N ASN A 590 -30.25 -0.46 -21.90
CA ASN A 590 -29.54 -1.64 -21.41
C ASN A 590 -28.61 -2.25 -22.49
N PRO A 591 -27.74 -3.23 -22.16
CA PRO A 591 -26.85 -3.87 -23.13
C PRO A 591 -27.58 -4.58 -24.28
N GLU A 592 -28.82 -4.98 -24.04
CA GLU A 592 -29.70 -5.65 -25.00
C GLU A 592 -30.39 -4.63 -25.94
N GLY A 593 -30.20 -3.32 -25.73
CA GLY A 593 -30.76 -2.24 -26.53
C GLY A 593 -32.17 -1.82 -26.14
N GLU A 594 -32.74 -2.36 -25.06
CA GLU A 594 -34.05 -1.93 -24.55
C GLU A 594 -33.94 -0.56 -23.89
N GLU A 595 -34.94 0.30 -24.13
CA GLU A 595 -34.99 1.66 -23.65
C GLU A 595 -36.01 1.85 -22.53
N LEU A 596 -35.59 2.46 -21.43
CA LEU A 596 -36.44 2.94 -20.37
C LEU A 596 -36.44 4.49 -20.37
N ARG A 597 -37.60 5.09 -20.45
CA ARG A 597 -37.79 6.54 -20.34
C ARG A 597 -38.52 6.88 -19.04
N VAL A 598 -37.93 7.77 -18.25
CA VAL A 598 -38.44 8.17 -16.95
C VAL A 598 -38.46 9.71 -16.89
N ALA A 599 -39.56 10.31 -16.45
CA ALA A 599 -39.54 11.71 -16.11
C ALA A 599 -38.73 11.89 -14.81
N TRP A 600 -37.63 12.62 -14.86
CA TRP A 600 -36.72 12.71 -13.71
C TRP A 600 -37.29 13.47 -12.50
N LEU A 601 -38.40 14.17 -12.67
CA LEU A 601 -39.18 14.78 -11.57
C LEU A 601 -40.14 13.76 -10.88
N ASP A 602 -40.46 12.67 -11.55
CA ASP A 602 -41.36 11.60 -11.04
C ASP A 602 -40.63 10.26 -11.22
N GLN A 603 -39.58 10.04 -10.42
CA GLN A 603 -38.64 8.96 -10.57
C GLN A 603 -39.23 7.56 -10.31
N ASP A 604 -40.39 7.49 -9.60
CA ASP A 604 -41.00 6.23 -9.21
C ASP A 604 -41.78 5.57 -10.36
N ARG A 605 -41.98 6.29 -11.48
CA ARG A 605 -42.77 5.84 -12.62
C ARG A 605 -42.03 5.99 -13.94
N ALA A 606 -42.17 4.98 -14.79
CA ALA A 606 -41.81 5.11 -16.19
C ALA A 606 -42.72 6.10 -16.93
N ALA A 607 -42.26 6.61 -18.07
CA ALA A 607 -43.04 7.56 -18.88
C ALA A 607 -44.41 7.03 -19.34
N ASN A 608 -44.61 5.70 -19.31
CA ASN A 608 -45.87 5.01 -19.57
C ASN A 608 -46.79 4.87 -18.32
N GLY A 609 -46.40 5.43 -17.17
CA GLY A 609 -47.15 5.43 -15.92
C GLY A 609 -47.00 4.18 -15.05
N GLN A 610 -46.20 3.19 -15.46
CA GLN A 610 -45.92 2.00 -14.66
C GLN A 610 -44.96 2.32 -13.50
N THR A 611 -45.27 1.77 -12.32
CA THR A 611 -44.35 1.86 -11.16
C THR A 611 -43.11 1.01 -11.43
N LEU A 612 -41.95 1.58 -11.18
CA LEU A 612 -40.66 0.91 -11.40
C LEU A 612 -40.37 -0.13 -10.31
N HIS A 613 -39.77 -1.23 -10.72
CA HIS A 613 -39.24 -2.21 -9.77
C HIS A 613 -38.10 -1.58 -8.95
N PRO A 614 -37.93 -1.90 -7.65
CA PRO A 614 -36.90 -1.30 -6.80
C PRO A 614 -35.49 -1.26 -7.39
N HIS A 615 -35.06 -2.34 -8.07
CA HIS A 615 -33.76 -2.38 -8.75
C HIS A 615 -33.65 -1.39 -9.93
N THR A 616 -34.75 -1.19 -10.64
CA THR A 616 -34.81 -0.23 -11.76
C THR A 616 -34.88 1.20 -11.22
N LEU A 617 -35.63 1.43 -10.14
CA LEU A 617 -35.66 2.71 -9.45
C LEU A 617 -34.29 3.13 -8.96
N ALA A 618 -33.52 2.23 -8.34
CA ALA A 618 -32.14 2.49 -7.91
C ALA A 618 -31.21 2.84 -9.09
N LEU A 619 -31.41 2.23 -10.27
CA LEU A 619 -30.67 2.58 -11.48
C LEU A 619 -31.06 3.98 -11.99
N VAL A 620 -32.34 4.31 -11.99
CA VAL A 620 -32.89 5.63 -12.37
C VAL A 620 -32.33 6.72 -11.46
N GLN A 621 -32.38 6.52 -10.14
CA GLN A 621 -31.85 7.45 -9.16
C GLN A 621 -30.34 7.66 -9.34
N GLN A 622 -29.60 6.60 -9.54
CA GLN A 622 -28.16 6.67 -9.81
C GLN A 622 -27.86 7.45 -11.10
N ALA A 623 -28.62 7.18 -12.17
CA ALA A 623 -28.46 7.88 -13.45
C ALA A 623 -28.86 9.36 -13.33
N ALA A 624 -29.96 9.66 -12.66
CA ALA A 624 -30.43 11.02 -12.43
C ALA A 624 -29.41 11.83 -11.60
N GLN A 625 -28.87 11.23 -10.54
CA GLN A 625 -27.82 11.84 -9.73
C GLN A 625 -26.54 12.07 -10.54
N ALA A 626 -26.12 11.08 -11.33
CA ALA A 626 -24.93 11.16 -12.16
C ALA A 626 -25.04 12.19 -13.29
N LEU A 627 -26.24 12.39 -13.84
CA LEU A 627 -26.54 13.39 -14.88
C LEU A 627 -26.92 14.77 -14.31
N GLY A 628 -26.99 14.93 -12.98
CA GLY A 628 -27.31 16.20 -12.34
C GLY A 628 -28.75 16.59 -12.38
N LEU A 629 -29.64 15.64 -12.48
CA LEU A 629 -31.06 15.88 -12.53
C LEU A 629 -31.70 15.97 -11.14
N VAL A 630 -31.01 15.45 -10.11
CA VAL A 630 -31.39 15.53 -8.69
C VAL A 630 -30.17 15.78 -7.83
N ALA A 631 -30.35 16.45 -6.68
CA ALA A 631 -29.31 16.83 -5.74
C ALA A 631 -28.75 15.62 -4.99
#